data_8e5cd902a81c9e55f5942ad3be05994a
#
_entry.id   8e5cd902a81c9e55f5942ad3be05994a
#
_cell.length_a   1.000
_cell.length_b   1.000
_cell.length_c   1.000
_cell.angle_alpha   90.00
_cell.angle_beta   90.00
_cell.angle_gamma   90.00
#
_symmetry.space_group_name_H-M   'P 1'
#
loop_
_entity.id
_entity.type
_entity.pdbx_description
1 polymer ?
#
loop_
_entity_poly.entity_id
_entity_poly.type
_entity_poly.pdbx_seq_one_letter_code
_entity_poly.pdbx_strand_id
1 'polypeptide(L)'
;NKEPIAVNWINNVVRPKIRGLLSSTTKREVPDNLWVKCPDSGQMVFYKDLEANLFVVPGSDYHMRMGAVQRLSNLFDDGKYTKVAVPAVPQDPLKFRDGRKYTDRLKDAKAKTEL
;
A
#
# COMPACT_ATOMS: atom_id res chain seq x y z
N ASN A 1 25.16 -58.37 -9.49
CA ASN A 1 25.02 -56.97 -9.04
C ASN A 1 23.57 -56.57 -9.11
N LYS A 2 22.84 -56.70 -7.99
CA LYS A 2 21.47 -56.21 -7.85
C LYS A 2 21.53 -54.83 -7.20
N GLU A 3 21.24 -53.81 -7.96
CA GLU A 3 21.04 -52.45 -7.42
C GLU A 3 19.76 -52.40 -6.57
N PRO A 4 19.74 -51.68 -5.45
CA PRO A 4 18.62 -51.67 -4.54
C PRO A 4 17.45 -50.84 -5.15
N ILE A 5 16.35 -51.51 -5.39
CA ILE A 5 15.08 -51.01 -5.96
C ILE A 5 14.44 -49.89 -5.09
N ALA A 6 14.88 -49.73 -3.83
CA ALA A 6 14.30 -48.82 -2.86
C ALA A 6 14.53 -47.32 -3.16
N VAL A 7 15.63 -46.98 -3.85
CA VAL A 7 16.00 -45.56 -4.09
C VAL A 7 15.17 -44.91 -5.19
N ASN A 8 14.72 -45.69 -6.17
CA ASN A 8 13.94 -45.21 -7.32
C ASN A 8 12.49 -44.81 -6.94
N TRP A 9 11.89 -45.52 -6.00
CA TRP A 9 10.53 -45.24 -5.53
C TRP A 9 10.44 -43.91 -4.78
N ILE A 10 11.40 -43.60 -3.91
CA ILE A 10 11.46 -42.35 -3.14
C ILE A 10 11.63 -41.14 -4.07
N ASN A 11 12.47 -41.26 -5.08
CA ASN A 11 12.72 -40.17 -6.02
C ASN A 11 11.56 -39.92 -6.99
N ASN A 12 10.86 -40.98 -7.44
CA ASN A 12 9.84 -40.83 -8.48
C ASN A 12 8.43 -40.65 -7.93
N VAL A 13 8.13 -41.10 -6.73
CA VAL A 13 6.76 -41.05 -6.18
C VAL A 13 6.62 -40.09 -5.00
N VAL A 14 7.58 -40.12 -4.08
CA VAL A 14 7.48 -39.36 -2.82
C VAL A 14 7.93 -37.88 -3.01
N ARG A 15 9.09 -37.66 -3.64
CA ARG A 15 9.61 -36.31 -3.88
C ARG A 15 8.69 -35.39 -4.70
N PRO A 16 8.03 -35.82 -5.79
CA PRO A 16 7.11 -34.94 -6.51
C PRO A 16 5.88 -34.55 -5.69
N LYS A 17 5.33 -35.49 -4.88
CA LYS A 17 4.17 -35.22 -4.04
C LYS A 17 4.47 -34.25 -2.90
N ILE A 18 5.65 -34.36 -2.28
CA ILE A 18 6.09 -33.44 -1.22
C ILE A 18 6.40 -32.05 -1.78
N ARG A 19 6.97 -31.94 -2.98
CA ARG A 19 7.16 -30.63 -3.65
C ARG A 19 5.84 -29.93 -3.96
N GLY A 20 4.81 -30.66 -4.38
CA GLY A 20 3.46 -30.10 -4.61
C GLY A 20 2.80 -29.60 -3.32
N LEU A 21 3.02 -30.25 -2.20
CA LEU A 21 2.48 -29.83 -0.90
C LEU A 21 3.24 -28.62 -0.30
N LEU A 22 4.56 -28.52 -0.53
CA LEU A 22 5.38 -27.41 -0.09
C LEU A 22 5.25 -26.15 -0.97
N SER A 23 4.82 -26.30 -2.23
CA SER A 23 4.60 -25.18 -3.14
C SER A 23 3.23 -24.50 -2.97
N SER A 24 2.32 -25.06 -2.18
CA SER A 24 1.00 -24.48 -1.89
C SER A 24 0.96 -23.56 -0.65
N THR A 25 2.09 -23.33 0.01
CA THR A 25 2.19 -22.17 0.88
C THR A 25 2.20 -20.94 -0.03
N THR A 26 1.03 -20.44 -0.38
CA THR A 26 0.85 -19.08 -0.88
C THR A 26 1.65 -18.19 0.06
N LYS A 27 2.79 -17.70 -0.44
CA LYS A 27 3.55 -16.65 0.23
C LYS A 27 2.53 -15.54 0.44
N ARG A 28 2.01 -15.39 1.66
CA ARG A 28 1.22 -14.22 2.00
C ARG A 28 2.15 -13.05 1.75
N GLU A 29 1.91 -12.33 0.68
CA GLU A 29 2.54 -11.03 0.47
C GLU A 29 2.13 -10.18 1.66
N VAL A 30 3.03 -10.04 2.60
CA VAL A 30 2.87 -9.06 3.68
C VAL A 30 3.01 -7.72 2.99
N PRO A 31 1.98 -6.85 3.00
CA PRO A 31 2.09 -5.53 2.39
C PRO A 31 3.31 -4.82 2.96
N ASP A 32 4.16 -4.27 2.09
CA ASP A 32 5.39 -3.58 2.47
C ASP A 32 5.16 -2.40 3.45
N ASN A 33 3.92 -1.92 3.53
CA ASN A 33 3.48 -0.80 4.37
C ASN A 33 2.77 -1.23 5.67
N LEU A 34 3.03 -2.43 6.17
CA LEU A 34 2.36 -2.90 7.39
C LEU A 34 2.82 -2.13 8.65
N TRP A 35 4.07 -1.67 8.66
CA TRP A 35 4.70 -0.95 9.75
C TRP A 35 5.25 0.39 9.29
N VAL A 36 5.00 1.41 10.09
CA VAL A 36 5.46 2.79 9.83
C VAL A 36 6.36 3.23 10.98
N LYS A 37 7.51 3.81 10.64
CA LYS A 37 8.43 4.36 11.62
C LYS A 37 8.04 5.80 11.95
N CYS A 38 7.87 6.10 13.24
CA CYS A 38 7.67 7.47 13.71
C CYS A 38 8.96 8.28 13.49
N PRO A 39 8.90 9.45 12.82
CA PRO A 39 10.08 10.29 12.62
C PRO A 39 10.64 10.90 13.90
N ASP A 40 9.77 11.15 14.87
CA ASP A 40 10.12 11.78 16.14
C ASP A 40 10.70 10.79 17.14
N SER A 41 9.95 9.75 17.50
CA SER A 41 10.35 8.78 18.52
C SER A 41 11.16 7.59 17.96
N GLY A 42 11.20 7.38 16.64
CA GLY A 42 11.81 6.21 16.02
C GLY A 42 11.03 4.90 16.22
N GLN A 43 9.92 4.93 16.93
CA GLN A 43 9.07 3.77 17.21
C GLN A 43 8.43 3.22 15.92
N MET A 44 8.33 1.91 15.84
CA MET A 44 7.57 1.23 14.78
C MET A 44 6.12 1.08 15.22
N VAL A 45 5.20 1.59 14.41
CA VAL A 45 3.75 1.56 14.66
C VAL A 45 3.07 0.77 13.56
N PHE A 46 2.11 -0.06 13.93
CA PHE A 46 1.32 -0.80 12.97
C PHE A 46 0.38 0.16 12.21
N TYR A 47 0.35 0.06 10.88
CA TYR A 47 -0.38 1.03 10.04
C TYR A 47 -1.87 1.11 10.39
N LYS A 48 -2.52 -0.02 10.69
CA LYS A 48 -3.94 -0.04 11.05
C LYS A 48 -4.22 0.64 12.39
N ASP A 49 -3.30 0.53 13.35
CA ASP A 49 -3.45 1.22 14.64
C ASP A 49 -3.27 2.73 14.46
N LEU A 50 -2.34 3.11 13.58
CA LEU A 50 -2.12 4.50 13.22
C LEU A 50 -3.35 5.09 12.49
N GLU A 51 -3.95 4.35 11.58
CA GLU A 51 -5.18 4.74 10.89
C GLU A 51 -6.37 4.87 11.86
N ALA A 52 -6.55 3.90 12.76
CA ALA A 52 -7.59 3.95 13.81
C ALA A 52 -7.40 5.13 14.77
N ASN A 53 -6.16 5.55 15.03
CA ASN A 53 -5.82 6.70 15.87
C ASN A 53 -5.65 8.01 15.07
N LEU A 54 -6.32 8.15 13.94
CA LEU A 54 -6.33 9.36 13.10
C LEU A 54 -4.94 9.85 12.69
N PHE A 55 -3.99 8.94 12.47
CA PHE A 55 -2.60 9.21 12.13
C PHE A 55 -1.81 9.96 13.22
N VAL A 56 -2.24 9.86 14.47
CA VAL A 56 -1.47 10.28 15.63
C VAL A 56 -0.74 9.08 16.22
N VAL A 57 0.56 9.18 16.39
CA VAL A 57 1.40 8.10 16.90
C VAL A 57 1.17 7.92 18.41
N PRO A 58 0.74 6.75 18.88
CA PRO A 58 0.58 6.51 20.31
C PRO A 58 1.90 6.68 21.07
N GLY A 59 1.89 7.41 22.14
CA GLY A 59 3.04 7.61 23.05
C GLY A 59 3.97 8.77 22.72
N SER A 60 4.07 9.21 21.45
CA SER A 60 4.81 10.43 21.08
C SER A 60 3.89 11.60 20.71
N ASP A 61 2.60 11.34 20.52
CA ASP A 61 1.61 12.30 20.02
C ASP A 61 2.02 13.00 18.70
N TYR A 62 2.95 12.38 17.97
CA TYR A 62 3.39 12.90 16.68
C TYR A 62 2.30 12.74 15.63
N HIS A 63 1.92 13.83 14.98
CA HIS A 63 0.91 13.84 13.93
C HIS A 63 1.54 13.51 12.57
N MET A 64 1.21 12.37 12.00
CA MET A 64 1.63 12.00 10.67
C MET A 64 0.71 12.61 9.59
N ARG A 65 1.17 12.61 8.35
CA ARG A 65 0.37 13.13 7.23
C ARG A 65 -0.77 12.17 6.93
N MET A 66 -1.97 12.71 6.81
CA MET A 66 -3.18 12.01 6.38
C MET A 66 -3.55 12.44 4.96
N GLY A 67 -3.87 11.49 4.09
CA GLY A 67 -4.36 11.75 2.74
C GLY A 67 -5.73 12.44 2.73
N ALA A 68 -6.08 13.13 1.65
CA ALA A 68 -7.35 13.84 1.54
C ALA A 68 -8.55 12.90 1.62
N VAL A 69 -8.48 11.75 0.94
CA VAL A 69 -9.57 10.74 0.94
C VAL A 69 -9.81 10.21 2.35
N GLN A 70 -8.76 9.85 3.08
CA GLN A 70 -8.85 9.38 4.47
C GLN A 70 -9.40 10.46 5.40
N ARG A 71 -8.97 11.72 5.20
CA ARG A 71 -9.49 12.85 5.98
C ARG A 71 -10.99 13.05 5.78
N LEU A 72 -11.45 12.99 4.53
CA LEU A 72 -12.88 13.11 4.21
C LEU A 72 -13.67 11.93 4.78
N SER A 73 -13.14 10.71 4.68
CA SER A 73 -13.75 9.52 5.27
C SER A 73 -13.90 9.61 6.79
N ASN A 74 -12.93 10.21 7.48
CA ASN A 74 -12.99 10.38 8.94
C ASN A 74 -13.81 11.59 9.39
N LEU A 75 -13.99 12.59 8.53
CA LEU A 75 -14.72 13.82 8.83
C LEU A 75 -16.23 13.67 8.65
N PHE A 76 -16.66 12.90 7.67
CA PHE A 76 -18.06 12.73 7.34
C PHE A 76 -18.58 11.37 7.82
N ASP A 77 -19.81 11.33 8.32
CA ASP A 77 -20.47 10.11 8.76
C ASP A 77 -20.55 9.09 7.60
N ASP A 78 -20.09 7.89 7.84
CA ASP A 78 -19.92 6.83 6.83
C ASP A 78 -19.09 7.25 5.59
N GLY A 79 -18.28 8.29 5.69
CA GLY A 79 -17.52 8.83 4.55
C GLY A 79 -18.39 9.43 3.44
N LYS A 80 -19.67 9.71 3.71
CA LYS A 80 -20.62 10.21 2.72
C LYS A 80 -20.62 11.73 2.69
N TYR A 81 -20.28 12.29 1.53
CA TYR A 81 -20.36 13.74 1.29
C TYR A 81 -20.80 14.05 -0.14
N THR A 82 -21.40 15.21 -0.33
CA THR A 82 -21.80 15.68 -1.63
C THR A 82 -20.80 16.72 -2.15
N LYS A 83 -20.22 16.44 -3.31
CA LYS A 83 -19.33 17.40 -3.97
C LYS A 83 -20.15 18.54 -4.56
N VAL A 84 -19.79 19.77 -4.23
CA VAL A 84 -20.36 20.94 -4.90
C VAL A 84 -19.80 21.03 -6.32
N ALA A 85 -20.66 21.13 -7.31
CA ALA A 85 -20.26 21.29 -8.69
C ALA A 85 -19.58 22.66 -8.87
N VAL A 86 -18.35 22.67 -9.33
CA VAL A 86 -17.61 23.88 -9.68
C VAL A 86 -17.50 23.99 -11.20
N PRO A 87 -17.58 25.21 -11.78
CA PRO A 87 -17.38 25.38 -13.21
C PRO A 87 -15.99 24.90 -13.64
N ALA A 88 -15.91 24.34 -14.85
CA ALA A 88 -14.65 23.89 -15.41
C ALA A 88 -13.70 25.08 -15.61
N VAL A 89 -12.54 25.02 -14.98
CA VAL A 89 -11.48 26.02 -15.13
C VAL A 89 -10.45 25.54 -16.15
N PRO A 90 -9.97 26.42 -17.08
CA PRO A 90 -8.89 26.04 -17.98
C PRO A 90 -7.66 25.57 -17.21
N GLN A 91 -7.18 24.36 -17.50
CA GLN A 91 -6.13 23.72 -16.69
C GLN A 91 -4.74 24.35 -16.88
N ASP A 92 -4.47 24.98 -18.00
CA ASP A 92 -3.17 25.61 -18.29
C ASP A 92 -3.31 26.73 -19.33
N PRO A 93 -3.97 27.85 -18.98
CA PRO A 93 -4.20 28.94 -19.92
C PRO A 93 -2.89 29.59 -20.42
N LEU A 94 -1.83 29.53 -19.60
CA LEU A 94 -0.53 30.14 -19.91
C LEU A 94 0.41 29.17 -20.63
N LYS A 95 0.06 27.90 -20.79
CA LYS A 95 0.92 26.84 -21.32
C LYS A 95 2.29 26.82 -20.63
N PHE A 96 2.28 26.95 -19.30
CA PHE A 96 3.47 27.13 -18.49
C PHE A 96 4.39 25.90 -18.52
N ARG A 97 5.68 26.18 -18.65
CA ARG A 97 6.72 25.15 -18.64
C ARG A 97 7.95 25.68 -17.92
N ASP A 98 8.35 24.98 -16.87
CA ASP A 98 9.63 25.12 -16.20
C ASP A 98 10.32 23.73 -16.15
N GLY A 99 11.23 23.43 -17.01
CA GLY A 99 11.79 22.08 -17.11
C GLY A 99 10.75 21.00 -17.49
N ARG A 100 9.57 20.95 -16.84
CA ARG A 100 8.42 20.09 -17.14
C ARG A 100 7.17 20.91 -17.41
N LYS A 101 6.25 20.40 -18.24
CA LYS A 101 4.95 21.03 -18.49
C LYS A 101 4.10 21.01 -17.21
N TYR A 102 3.33 22.07 -16.96
CA TYR A 102 2.41 22.13 -15.84
C TYR A 102 1.39 20.98 -15.84
N THR A 103 0.86 20.64 -17.01
CA THR A 103 -0.09 19.52 -17.19
C THR A 103 0.46 18.18 -16.73
N ASP A 104 1.77 17.91 -16.93
CA ASP A 104 2.41 16.68 -16.48
C ASP A 104 2.54 16.66 -14.95
N ARG A 105 2.89 17.80 -14.34
CA ARG A 105 2.93 17.93 -12.87
C ARG A 105 1.56 17.75 -12.25
N LEU A 106 0.52 18.32 -12.86
CA LEU A 106 -0.85 18.18 -12.40
C LEU A 106 -1.31 16.71 -12.46
N LYS A 107 -0.98 15.99 -13.51
CA LYS A 107 -1.26 14.56 -13.65
C LYS A 107 -0.59 13.75 -12.54
N ASP A 108 0.70 14.01 -12.30
CA ASP A 108 1.45 13.33 -11.23
C ASP A 108 0.88 13.65 -9.83
N ALA A 109 0.48 14.91 -9.60
CA ALA A 109 -0.13 15.33 -8.35
C ALA A 109 -1.47 14.63 -8.11
N LYS A 110 -2.34 14.57 -9.13
CA LYS A 110 -3.62 13.85 -9.06
C LYS A 110 -3.42 12.36 -8.77
N ALA A 111 -2.45 11.72 -9.43
CA ALA A 111 -2.14 10.32 -9.18
C ALA A 111 -1.65 10.05 -7.75
N LYS A 112 -0.92 11.01 -7.14
CA LYS A 112 -0.42 10.87 -5.77
C LYS A 112 -1.47 11.18 -4.70
N THR A 113 -2.44 12.02 -5.00
CA THR A 113 -3.45 12.49 -4.03
C THR A 113 -4.77 11.76 -4.17
N GLU A 114 -4.95 10.96 -5.23
CA GLU A 114 -6.20 10.26 -5.57
C GLU A 114 -7.41 11.21 -5.73
N LEU A 115 -7.15 12.46 -6.17
CA LEU A 115 -8.14 13.54 -6.31
C LEU A 115 -8.39 13.91 -7.77
#